data_8842c39ff451647c47d5b1f8deaa3cee
#
_entry.id   8842c39ff451647c47d5b1f8deaa3cee
#
_cell.length_a   1.000
_cell.length_b   1.000
_cell.length_c   1.000
_cell.angle_alpha   90.00
_cell.angle_beta   90.00
_cell.angle_gamma   90.00
#
_symmetry.space_group_name_H-M   'P 1'
#
loop_
_entity.id
_entity.type
_entity.pdbx_description
1 polymer ?
#
loop_
_entity_poly.entity_id
_entity_poly.type
_entity_poly.pdbx_seq_one_letter_code
_entity_poly.pdbx_strand_id
1 'polypeptide(L)'
;MTPSLSFLSRWTLMSLCLSLAACGSLFGAKSSRPSTPASTALSADATRSPAGAEAVLEIDAAWWRLFHDPVLDGLQTQLNQGHLNLHRMAANVRQAQASLAAAQSSLWPSVSLNASASKAQEKAGSPAHVLSVAAPVSWEWDVWGRVAALNAAAQANLVASQEDLALVRLSAQATLVQTYVALRTAERQGQVLAQAEQAYARALSLTRYRYEAGVVSAADVAQAEVQLATAQAQRIDVHTTRRQLQHAVAVLLGVAPAEFTLAEGTWPQLPVLPDTLSADVLQRRPDIRAASQRVLAAQAQVGVAQAAFFPSVGFSANVGYRSSELSNLFSASSLLWSLGPSMAMNLIDGGQRDAVKAEAKAALDGAGIAYRQVVLQALQELEDNLMAAQQLQLQAAAQSQAVQSARRNLDITQAQYIAGTVSFLNVVSAQASALTAERSLLEIQSRQRLASAQILKNLAGRWPTDQALN
;
A
#
# COMPACT_ATOMS: atom_id res chain seq x y z
N MET A 1 -8.15 63.32 -54.24
CA MET A 1 -9.22 63.07 -53.27
C MET A 1 -9.39 61.56 -53.13
N THR A 2 -8.73 61.00 -52.15
CA THR A 2 -8.87 59.58 -51.81
C THR A 2 -9.26 59.47 -50.32
N PRO A 3 -10.41 58.84 -49.95
CA PRO A 3 -10.75 58.66 -48.55
C PRO A 3 -10.18 57.36 -48.01
N SER A 4 -9.72 57.46 -46.78
CA SER A 4 -9.02 56.49 -45.94
C SER A 4 -9.89 55.25 -45.59
N LEU A 5 -9.41 54.06 -45.97
CA LEU A 5 -9.96 52.73 -45.62
C LEU A 5 -9.38 52.13 -44.32
N SER A 6 -8.84 52.94 -43.38
CA SER A 6 -8.09 52.46 -42.25
C SER A 6 -8.83 52.39 -40.89
N PHE A 7 -10.09 52.77 -40.82
CA PHE A 7 -10.84 52.83 -39.56
C PHE A 7 -11.79 51.64 -39.30
N LEU A 8 -12.25 50.97 -40.32
CA LEU A 8 -13.19 49.86 -40.18
C LEU A 8 -12.52 48.49 -39.83
N SER A 9 -11.20 48.32 -40.14
CA SER A 9 -10.51 47.04 -39.88
C SER A 9 -10.09 46.89 -38.41
N ARG A 10 -9.94 47.97 -37.65
CA ARG A 10 -9.54 47.89 -36.25
C ARG A 10 -10.67 47.50 -35.30
N TRP A 11 -11.90 47.83 -35.61
CA TRP A 11 -13.07 47.51 -34.79
C TRP A 11 -13.55 46.05 -34.96
N THR A 12 -13.38 45.48 -36.14
CA THR A 12 -13.71 44.08 -36.40
C THR A 12 -12.72 43.11 -35.76
N LEU A 13 -11.42 43.45 -35.68
CA LEU A 13 -10.41 42.64 -34.94
C LEU A 13 -10.60 42.74 -33.44
N MET A 14 -11.00 43.89 -32.89
CA MET A 14 -11.25 44.03 -31.46
C MET A 14 -12.53 43.35 -30.99
N SER A 15 -13.59 43.28 -31.81
CA SER A 15 -14.81 42.51 -31.55
C SER A 15 -14.58 41.01 -31.60
N LEU A 16 -13.66 40.52 -32.44
CA LEU A 16 -13.32 39.08 -32.54
C LEU A 16 -12.52 38.61 -31.33
N CYS A 17 -11.65 39.47 -30.79
CA CYS A 17 -10.89 39.17 -29.59
C CYS A 17 -11.74 39.16 -28.28
N LEU A 18 -12.76 40.04 -28.18
CA LEU A 18 -13.65 40.03 -27.02
C LEU A 18 -14.63 38.86 -26.99
N SER A 19 -15.03 38.29 -28.12
CA SER A 19 -15.88 37.09 -28.16
C SER A 19 -15.13 35.81 -27.81
N LEU A 20 -13.81 35.75 -27.98
CA LEU A 20 -12.98 34.63 -27.58
C LEU A 20 -12.68 34.60 -26.07
N ALA A 21 -12.69 35.76 -25.41
CA ALA A 21 -12.45 35.83 -23.95
C ALA A 21 -13.64 35.36 -23.09
N ALA A 22 -14.85 35.34 -23.64
CA ALA A 22 -16.08 34.91 -22.96
C ALA A 22 -16.25 33.37 -22.87
N CYS A 23 -15.58 32.59 -23.73
CA CYS A 23 -15.67 31.11 -23.70
C CYS A 23 -14.76 30.43 -22.69
N GLY A 24 -13.76 31.13 -22.13
CA GLY A 24 -12.79 30.53 -21.21
C GLY A 24 -13.34 30.20 -19.82
N SER A 25 -14.47 30.79 -19.41
CA SER A 25 -15.05 30.56 -18.07
C SER A 25 -16.06 29.41 -17.99
N LEU A 26 -16.44 28.79 -19.11
CA LEU A 26 -17.43 27.70 -19.17
C LEU A 26 -16.81 26.30 -19.00
N PHE A 27 -15.50 26.17 -19.02
CA PHE A 27 -14.80 24.86 -18.94
C PHE A 27 -14.02 24.62 -17.65
N GLY A 28 -14.21 25.44 -16.64
CA GLY A 28 -13.80 25.10 -15.28
C GLY A 28 -14.65 23.94 -14.76
N ALA A 29 -14.34 22.71 -15.15
CA ALA A 29 -14.92 21.53 -14.53
C ALA A 29 -14.52 21.58 -13.04
N LYS A 30 -15.46 22.03 -12.19
CA LYS A 30 -15.33 21.88 -10.74
C LYS A 30 -15.04 20.41 -10.49
N SER A 31 -13.83 20.10 -10.02
CA SER A 31 -13.47 18.78 -9.55
C SER A 31 -14.36 18.47 -8.33
N SER A 32 -15.52 17.90 -8.59
CA SER A 32 -16.31 17.29 -7.54
C SER A 32 -15.57 16.03 -7.12
N ARG A 33 -14.96 16.07 -5.93
CA ARG A 33 -14.54 14.83 -5.27
C ARG A 33 -15.73 13.86 -5.33
N PRO A 34 -15.50 12.58 -5.67
CA PRO A 34 -16.56 11.58 -5.58
C PRO A 34 -17.15 11.68 -4.17
N SER A 35 -18.46 11.83 -4.07
CA SER A 35 -19.15 11.80 -2.78
C SER A 35 -18.83 10.44 -2.15
N THR A 36 -18.16 10.46 -1.01
CA THR A 36 -18.04 9.28 -0.14
C THR A 36 -19.45 8.76 0.06
N PRO A 37 -19.75 7.46 -0.09
CA PRO A 37 -21.03 6.94 0.33
C PRO A 37 -21.21 7.39 1.77
N ALA A 38 -22.30 8.12 2.02
CA ALA A 38 -22.62 8.66 3.33
C ALA A 38 -22.47 7.55 4.35
N SER A 39 -21.81 7.83 5.48
CA SER A 39 -21.63 6.92 6.59
C SER A 39 -23.02 6.56 7.14
N THR A 40 -23.64 5.55 6.53
CA THR A 40 -24.84 4.99 7.05
C THR A 40 -24.40 3.96 8.08
N ALA A 41 -24.46 4.39 9.35
CA ALA A 41 -24.50 3.54 10.54
C ALA A 41 -23.39 2.44 10.60
N LEU A 42 -22.25 2.79 11.16
CA LEU A 42 -21.52 1.85 12.00
C LEU A 42 -22.54 1.33 13.03
N SER A 43 -22.80 0.02 13.00
CA SER A 43 -23.68 -0.76 13.87
C SER A 43 -24.56 0.03 14.84
N ALA A 44 -25.88 -0.02 14.67
CA ALA A 44 -26.88 0.70 15.47
C ALA A 44 -26.85 0.41 16.99
N ASP A 45 -25.95 -0.42 17.46
CA ASP A 45 -25.79 -0.80 18.87
C ASP A 45 -24.67 -0.01 19.58
N ALA A 46 -23.87 0.79 18.84
CA ALA A 46 -22.83 1.66 19.42
C ALA A 46 -23.33 3.08 19.77
N THR A 47 -24.62 3.37 19.61
CA THR A 47 -25.20 4.65 19.97
C THR A 47 -25.68 4.66 21.41
N ARG A 48 -24.79 4.93 22.34
CA ARG A 48 -25.07 5.73 23.54
C ARG A 48 -23.79 5.95 24.34
N SER A 49 -23.09 7.02 24.05
CA SER A 49 -22.26 7.66 25.06
C SER A 49 -22.51 9.16 25.04
N PRO A 50 -22.69 9.79 26.22
CA PRO A 50 -23.04 11.19 26.32
C PRO A 50 -21.87 12.06 25.84
N ALA A 51 -22.21 13.21 25.28
CA ALA A 51 -21.30 14.26 24.87
C ALA A 51 -20.27 14.57 25.97
N GLY A 52 -19.01 14.18 25.69
CA GLY A 52 -17.88 14.46 26.55
C GLY A 52 -16.61 13.99 25.89
N ALA A 53 -15.85 14.93 25.31
CA ALA A 53 -14.48 14.81 24.85
C ALA A 53 -14.20 13.59 23.96
N GLU A 54 -14.39 13.75 22.65
CA GLU A 54 -13.72 12.95 21.64
C GLU A 54 -12.19 13.13 21.81
N ALA A 55 -11.58 12.31 22.64
CA ALA A 55 -10.15 12.07 22.57
C ALA A 55 -9.92 11.31 21.26
N VAL A 56 -9.78 12.04 20.16
CA VAL A 56 -9.20 11.51 18.93
C VAL A 56 -7.79 11.06 19.31
N LEU A 57 -7.61 9.78 19.61
CA LEU A 57 -6.30 9.20 19.76
C LEU A 57 -5.58 9.45 18.44
N GLU A 58 -4.72 10.49 18.37
CA GLU A 58 -3.74 10.63 17.32
C GLU A 58 -2.77 9.47 17.49
N ILE A 59 -3.08 8.36 16.82
CA ILE A 59 -2.17 7.21 16.79
C ILE A 59 -0.98 7.66 15.94
N ASP A 60 0.15 7.86 16.62
CA ASP A 60 1.42 8.25 16.04
C ASP A 60 1.83 7.27 14.92
N ALA A 61 2.69 7.74 14.03
CA ALA A 61 3.35 6.93 13.02
C ALA A 61 4.01 5.64 13.57
N ALA A 62 4.31 5.61 14.85
CA ALA A 62 4.90 4.50 15.60
C ALA A 62 3.86 3.70 16.41
N TRP A 63 2.71 3.38 15.83
CA TRP A 63 1.57 2.70 16.46
C TRP A 63 1.95 1.39 17.19
N TRP A 64 3.00 0.68 16.76
CA TRP A 64 3.49 -0.55 17.37
C TRP A 64 4.08 -0.34 18.79
N ARG A 65 4.42 0.90 19.17
CA ARG A 65 4.90 1.22 20.54
C ARG A 65 3.85 0.94 21.61
N LEU A 66 2.56 0.88 21.23
CA LEU A 66 1.48 0.48 22.12
C LEU A 66 1.60 -0.97 22.62
N PHE A 67 2.45 -1.79 22.01
CA PHE A 67 2.80 -3.13 22.50
C PHE A 67 3.87 -3.11 23.61
N HIS A 68 4.47 -1.96 23.91
CA HIS A 68 5.47 -1.75 24.96
C HIS A 68 6.63 -2.74 24.89
N ASP A 69 7.15 -3.01 23.70
CA ASP A 69 8.23 -3.97 23.45
C ASP A 69 9.41 -3.28 22.73
N PRO A 70 10.53 -3.03 23.46
CA PRO A 70 11.68 -2.33 22.88
C PRO A 70 12.41 -3.14 21.79
N VAL A 71 12.27 -4.48 21.79
CA VAL A 71 12.82 -5.33 20.72
C VAL A 71 12.04 -5.09 19.44
N LEU A 72 10.71 -5.03 19.54
CA LEU A 72 9.85 -4.70 18.40
C LEU A 72 10.16 -3.30 17.85
N ASP A 73 10.40 -2.31 18.70
CA ASP A 73 10.79 -0.95 18.27
C ASP A 73 12.09 -0.95 17.46
N GLY A 74 13.08 -1.71 17.90
CA GLY A 74 14.35 -1.89 17.19
C GLY A 74 14.17 -2.56 15.82
N LEU A 75 13.35 -3.62 15.76
CA LEU A 75 13.04 -4.32 14.52
C LEU A 75 12.28 -3.43 13.53
N GLN A 76 11.34 -2.60 13.99
CA GLN A 76 10.62 -1.64 13.16
C GLN A 76 11.54 -0.58 12.55
N THR A 77 12.52 -0.13 13.32
CA THR A 77 13.54 0.81 12.82
C THR A 77 14.38 0.17 11.72
N GLN A 78 14.84 -1.07 11.91
CA GLN A 78 15.59 -1.82 10.90
C GLN A 78 14.75 -2.09 9.65
N LEU A 79 13.46 -2.44 9.79
CA LEU A 79 12.54 -2.66 8.68
C LEU A 79 12.42 -1.40 7.81
N ASN A 80 12.27 -0.23 8.41
CA ASN A 80 12.16 1.02 7.65
C ASN A 80 13.41 1.32 6.81
N GLN A 81 14.58 0.83 7.21
CA GLN A 81 15.85 1.03 6.53
C GLN A 81 16.18 -0.08 5.53
N GLY A 82 15.84 -1.34 5.83
CA GLY A 82 16.31 -2.50 5.08
C GLY A 82 15.27 -3.16 4.18
N HIS A 83 13.98 -2.86 4.33
CA HIS A 83 12.94 -3.59 3.62
C HIS A 83 12.94 -3.32 2.11
N LEU A 84 13.30 -4.31 1.31
CA LEU A 84 13.51 -4.17 -0.14
C LEU A 84 12.28 -3.66 -0.89
N ASN A 85 11.08 -4.04 -0.47
CA ASN A 85 9.85 -3.57 -1.12
C ASN A 85 9.63 -2.05 -0.90
N LEU A 86 10.04 -1.49 0.24
CA LEU A 86 10.02 -0.04 0.47
C LEU A 86 10.96 0.69 -0.48
N HIS A 87 12.17 0.17 -0.68
CA HIS A 87 13.11 0.74 -1.64
C HIS A 87 12.58 0.69 -3.08
N ARG A 88 11.91 -0.42 -3.46
CA ARG A 88 11.24 -0.54 -4.76
C ARG A 88 10.13 0.51 -4.91
N MET A 89 9.28 0.68 -3.90
CA MET A 89 8.20 1.68 -3.95
C MET A 89 8.74 3.12 -3.96
N ALA A 90 9.83 3.40 -3.24
CA ALA A 90 10.52 4.68 -3.33
C ALA A 90 11.08 4.95 -4.75
N ALA A 91 11.56 3.91 -5.45
CA ALA A 91 11.94 4.03 -6.85
C ALA A 91 10.73 4.36 -7.76
N ASN A 92 9.56 3.75 -7.50
CA ASN A 92 8.33 4.08 -8.24
C ASN A 92 7.90 5.54 -8.02
N VAL A 93 8.06 6.08 -6.81
CA VAL A 93 7.81 7.52 -6.55
C VAL A 93 8.76 8.39 -7.36
N ARG A 94 10.07 8.07 -7.40
CA ARG A 94 11.03 8.80 -8.25
C ARG A 94 10.68 8.70 -9.74
N GLN A 95 10.20 7.56 -10.20
CA GLN A 95 9.70 7.38 -11.57
C GLN A 95 8.50 8.29 -11.84
N ALA A 96 7.53 8.35 -10.92
CA ALA A 96 6.37 9.23 -11.05
C ALA A 96 6.78 10.73 -11.03
N GLN A 97 7.79 11.10 -10.22
CA GLN A 97 8.36 12.45 -10.22
C GLN A 97 8.99 12.79 -11.59
N ALA A 98 9.75 11.88 -12.16
CA ALA A 98 10.33 12.06 -13.49
C ALA A 98 9.24 12.17 -14.58
N SER A 99 8.17 11.37 -14.47
CA SER A 99 7.02 11.45 -15.37
C SER A 99 6.29 12.80 -15.27
N LEU A 100 6.15 13.33 -14.05
CA LEU A 100 5.62 14.69 -13.84
C LEU A 100 6.53 15.74 -14.47
N ALA A 101 7.84 15.66 -14.25
CA ALA A 101 8.80 16.58 -14.86
C ALA A 101 8.75 16.53 -16.40
N ALA A 102 8.59 15.33 -16.98
CA ALA A 102 8.38 15.15 -18.41
C ALA A 102 7.05 15.77 -18.89
N ALA A 103 5.97 15.65 -18.12
CA ALA A 103 4.71 16.33 -18.45
C ALA A 103 4.86 17.86 -18.38
N GLN A 104 5.54 18.37 -17.35
CA GLN A 104 5.81 19.80 -17.16
C GLN A 104 6.69 20.39 -18.27
N SER A 105 7.56 19.59 -18.90
CA SER A 105 8.37 20.07 -20.03
C SER A 105 7.51 20.53 -21.21
N SER A 106 6.29 20.02 -21.35
CA SER A 106 5.33 20.45 -22.39
C SER A 106 4.82 21.88 -22.20
N LEU A 107 5.05 22.49 -21.02
CA LEU A 107 4.74 23.92 -20.77
C LEU A 107 5.76 24.87 -21.45
N TRP A 108 6.92 24.37 -21.84
CA TRP A 108 8.05 25.12 -22.37
C TRP A 108 8.30 24.80 -23.83
N PRO A 109 8.85 25.78 -24.61
CA PRO A 109 9.27 25.51 -25.98
C PRO A 109 10.29 24.39 -26.06
N SER A 110 10.18 23.52 -27.04
CA SER A 110 11.21 22.55 -27.41
C SER A 110 12.07 23.07 -28.54
N VAL A 111 13.38 22.88 -28.41
CA VAL A 111 14.37 23.22 -29.45
C VAL A 111 15.09 21.95 -29.84
N SER A 112 15.15 21.65 -31.11
CA SER A 112 15.92 20.53 -31.65
C SER A 112 16.93 20.98 -32.69
N LEU A 113 17.93 20.17 -32.98
CA LEU A 113 18.88 20.42 -34.06
C LEU A 113 18.75 19.28 -35.09
N ASN A 114 18.41 19.64 -36.31
CA ASN A 114 18.27 18.72 -37.40
C ASN A 114 19.32 18.97 -38.46
N ALA A 115 20.13 17.96 -38.81
CA ALA A 115 21.05 18.01 -39.91
C ALA A 115 20.65 16.93 -40.93
N SER A 116 20.55 17.28 -42.17
CA SER A 116 20.23 16.34 -43.26
C SER A 116 21.05 16.58 -44.51
N ALA A 117 21.38 15.50 -45.20
CA ALA A 117 21.95 15.52 -46.52
C ALA A 117 21.10 14.62 -47.42
N SER A 118 20.54 15.15 -48.47
CA SER A 118 19.73 14.40 -49.42
C SER A 118 20.11 14.74 -50.86
N LYS A 119 19.91 13.80 -51.77
CA LYS A 119 19.99 14.03 -53.19
C LYS A 119 18.60 13.90 -53.77
N ALA A 120 18.05 14.96 -54.28
CA ALA A 120 16.71 14.99 -54.85
C ALA A 120 16.74 15.43 -56.30
N GLN A 121 15.88 14.85 -57.11
CA GLN A 121 15.69 15.20 -58.52
C GLN A 121 14.25 15.67 -58.70
N GLU A 122 14.07 16.91 -59.08
CA GLU A 122 12.77 17.39 -59.52
C GLU A 122 12.49 16.95 -60.95
N LYS A 123 11.21 16.81 -61.33
CA LYS A 123 10.65 16.10 -62.49
C LYS A 123 11.26 16.43 -63.87
N ALA A 124 12.15 17.39 -64.01
CA ALA A 124 12.84 17.75 -65.26
C ALA A 124 14.23 18.33 -65.03
N GLY A 125 14.79 18.27 -63.84
CA GLY A 125 16.07 18.86 -63.49
C GLY A 125 17.16 17.82 -63.25
N SER A 126 18.42 18.26 -63.25
CA SER A 126 19.54 17.44 -62.78
C SER A 126 19.45 17.14 -61.29
N PRO A 127 19.88 15.97 -60.82
CA PRO A 127 19.87 15.68 -59.38
C PRO A 127 20.68 16.74 -58.62
N ALA A 128 20.04 17.37 -57.65
CA ALA A 128 20.67 18.37 -56.78
C ALA A 128 20.92 17.80 -55.39
N HIS A 129 22.08 18.11 -54.81
CA HIS A 129 22.35 17.84 -53.41
C HIS A 129 21.65 18.94 -52.57
N VAL A 130 21.02 18.52 -51.45
CA VAL A 130 20.44 19.45 -50.48
C VAL A 130 21.05 19.11 -49.13
N LEU A 131 21.86 20.00 -48.63
CA LEU A 131 22.45 19.97 -47.31
C LEU A 131 21.68 20.98 -46.47
N SER A 132 21.19 20.57 -45.29
CA SER A 132 20.51 21.49 -44.37
C SER A 132 20.93 21.21 -42.93
N VAL A 133 21.10 22.28 -42.17
CA VAL A 133 21.26 22.29 -40.72
C VAL A 133 20.27 23.31 -40.18
N ALA A 134 19.34 22.88 -39.35
CA ALA A 134 18.27 23.75 -38.85
C ALA A 134 17.97 23.47 -37.40
N ALA A 135 17.62 24.52 -36.68
CA ALA A 135 17.16 24.48 -35.31
C ALA A 135 15.67 24.86 -35.22
N PRO A 136 14.74 23.89 -35.41
CA PRO A 136 13.33 24.16 -35.20
C PRO A 136 13.02 24.32 -33.69
N VAL A 137 12.17 25.32 -33.41
CA VAL A 137 11.54 25.56 -32.11
C VAL A 137 10.06 25.28 -32.27
N SER A 138 9.50 24.51 -31.36
CA SER A 138 8.06 24.27 -31.31
C SER A 138 7.52 24.45 -29.90
N TRP A 139 6.39 25.10 -29.79
CA TRP A 139 5.68 25.31 -28.54
C TRP A 139 4.19 25.26 -28.75
N GLU A 140 3.48 24.48 -27.91
CA GLU A 140 2.03 24.42 -27.90
C GLU A 140 1.47 25.43 -26.89
N TRP A 141 0.62 26.33 -27.37
CA TRP A 141 -0.08 27.26 -26.50
C TRP A 141 -1.33 26.58 -25.96
N ASP A 142 -1.39 26.37 -24.64
CA ASP A 142 -2.44 25.59 -23.98
C ASP A 142 -3.77 26.37 -23.85
N VAL A 143 -4.38 26.70 -24.99
CA VAL A 143 -5.63 27.48 -25.06
C VAL A 143 -6.81 26.68 -24.51
N TRP A 144 -6.79 25.36 -24.69
CA TRP A 144 -7.90 24.46 -24.36
C TRP A 144 -7.65 23.61 -23.08
N GLY A 145 -6.56 23.85 -22.40
CA GLY A 145 -6.21 23.17 -21.16
C GLY A 145 -5.73 21.72 -21.33
N ARG A 146 -5.31 21.30 -22.53
CA ARG A 146 -4.77 19.97 -22.79
C ARG A 146 -3.50 19.69 -21.98
N VAL A 147 -2.55 20.61 -22.03
CA VAL A 147 -1.26 20.50 -21.33
C VAL A 147 -1.48 20.61 -19.83
N ALA A 148 -2.34 21.54 -19.38
CA ALA A 148 -2.72 21.66 -17.98
C ALA A 148 -3.37 20.37 -17.45
N ALA A 149 -4.27 19.74 -18.20
CA ALA A 149 -4.90 18.49 -17.83
C ALA A 149 -3.90 17.31 -17.79
N LEU A 150 -2.96 17.26 -18.75
CA LEU A 150 -1.87 16.27 -18.73
C LEU A 150 -1.00 16.39 -17.48
N ASN A 151 -0.63 17.62 -17.11
CA ASN A 151 0.13 17.91 -15.90
C ASN A 151 -0.66 17.55 -14.63
N ALA A 152 -1.96 17.87 -14.58
CA ALA A 152 -2.83 17.50 -13.47
C ALA A 152 -2.93 15.97 -13.30
N ALA A 153 -3.02 15.21 -14.40
CA ALA A 153 -3.01 13.75 -14.38
C ALA A 153 -1.68 13.21 -13.84
N ALA A 154 -0.55 13.73 -14.31
CA ALA A 154 0.78 13.33 -13.84
C ALA A 154 1.00 13.67 -12.36
N GLN A 155 0.55 14.84 -11.91
CA GLN A 155 0.62 15.26 -10.50
C GLN A 155 -0.23 14.34 -9.61
N ALA A 156 -1.45 14.00 -10.01
CA ALA A 156 -2.32 13.08 -9.26
C ALA A 156 -1.71 11.67 -9.19
N ASN A 157 -1.08 11.19 -10.28
CA ASN A 157 -0.37 9.92 -10.28
C ASN A 157 0.86 9.93 -9.35
N LEU A 158 1.59 11.04 -9.26
CA LEU A 158 2.69 11.18 -8.30
C LEU A 158 2.17 11.06 -6.86
N VAL A 159 1.11 11.79 -6.52
CA VAL A 159 0.51 11.71 -5.18
C VAL A 159 0.00 10.30 -4.90
N ALA A 160 -0.65 9.65 -5.87
CA ALA A 160 -1.07 8.25 -5.72
C ALA A 160 0.11 7.31 -5.42
N SER A 161 1.26 7.49 -6.11
CA SER A 161 2.47 6.70 -5.86
C SER A 161 3.08 6.95 -4.47
N GLN A 162 2.98 8.17 -3.95
CA GLN A 162 3.41 8.51 -2.59
C GLN A 162 2.53 7.81 -1.54
N GLU A 163 1.22 7.80 -1.77
CA GLU A 163 0.27 7.08 -0.89
C GLU A 163 0.46 5.56 -0.99
N ASP A 164 0.78 5.02 -2.16
CA ASP A 164 1.14 3.60 -2.31
C ASP A 164 2.40 3.24 -1.51
N LEU A 165 3.40 4.11 -1.48
CA LEU A 165 4.58 3.91 -0.63
C LEU A 165 4.20 3.91 0.86
N ALA A 166 3.33 4.83 1.29
CA ALA A 166 2.83 4.88 2.66
C ALA A 166 2.05 3.61 3.01
N LEU A 167 1.20 3.11 2.11
CA LEU A 167 0.46 1.85 2.28
C LEU A 167 1.39 0.65 2.43
N VAL A 168 2.41 0.53 1.57
CA VAL A 168 3.37 -0.59 1.62
C VAL A 168 4.17 -0.54 2.92
N ARG A 169 4.57 0.66 3.38
CA ARG A 169 5.25 0.84 4.67
C ARG A 169 4.36 0.36 5.82
N LEU A 170 3.13 0.83 5.90
CA LEU A 170 2.17 0.45 6.92
C LEU A 170 1.91 -1.07 6.92
N SER A 171 1.78 -1.65 5.73
CA SER A 171 1.58 -3.09 5.57
C SER A 171 2.79 -3.91 5.99
N ALA A 172 4.02 -3.48 5.64
CA ALA A 172 5.25 -4.13 6.06
C ALA A 172 5.43 -4.10 7.59
N GLN A 173 5.14 -2.95 8.22
CA GLN A 173 5.16 -2.78 9.66
C GLN A 173 4.15 -3.70 10.35
N ALA A 174 2.92 -3.78 9.83
CA ALA A 174 1.90 -4.68 10.37
C ALA A 174 2.30 -6.15 10.21
N THR A 175 2.86 -6.53 9.07
CA THR A 175 3.37 -7.90 8.83
C THR A 175 4.51 -8.24 9.80
N LEU A 176 5.41 -7.29 10.08
CA LEU A 176 6.47 -7.51 11.07
C LEU A 176 5.89 -7.72 12.47
N VAL A 177 4.92 -6.89 12.90
CA VAL A 177 4.24 -7.09 14.21
C VAL A 177 3.60 -8.47 14.28
N GLN A 178 2.86 -8.87 13.23
CA GLN A 178 2.19 -10.18 13.19
C GLN A 178 3.19 -11.34 13.26
N THR A 179 4.25 -11.29 12.46
CA THR A 179 5.30 -12.32 12.44
C THR A 179 6.01 -12.38 13.79
N TYR A 180 6.28 -11.24 14.39
CA TYR A 180 6.90 -11.13 15.71
C TYR A 180 6.00 -11.70 16.82
N VAL A 181 4.71 -11.35 16.84
CA VAL A 181 3.74 -11.92 17.78
C VAL A 181 3.65 -13.44 17.62
N ALA A 182 3.59 -13.94 16.38
CA ALA A 182 3.59 -15.38 16.11
C ALA A 182 4.87 -16.07 16.62
N LEU A 183 6.04 -15.43 16.43
CA LEU A 183 7.32 -15.94 16.92
C LEU A 183 7.32 -16.02 18.46
N ARG A 184 6.90 -14.96 19.15
CA ARG A 184 6.80 -14.95 20.62
C ARG A 184 5.76 -15.96 21.13
N THR A 185 4.70 -16.19 20.37
CA THR A 185 3.71 -17.24 20.65
C THR A 185 4.34 -18.63 20.55
N ALA A 186 5.11 -18.91 19.50
CA ALA A 186 5.83 -20.18 19.36
C ALA A 186 6.84 -20.41 20.52
N GLU A 187 7.54 -19.36 20.98
CA GLU A 187 8.40 -19.44 22.16
C GLU A 187 7.63 -19.82 23.42
N ARG A 188 6.45 -19.23 23.64
CA ARG A 188 5.58 -19.57 24.78
C ARG A 188 5.05 -20.99 24.68
N GLN A 189 4.65 -21.43 23.49
CA GLN A 189 4.23 -22.81 23.25
C GLN A 189 5.38 -23.80 23.53
N GLY A 190 6.60 -23.46 23.10
CA GLY A 190 7.80 -24.23 23.41
C GLY A 190 8.06 -24.38 24.91
N GLN A 191 7.86 -23.30 25.68
CA GLN A 191 7.99 -23.33 27.15
C GLN A 191 6.94 -24.23 27.81
N VAL A 192 5.69 -24.17 27.39
CA VAL A 192 4.60 -25.03 27.88
C VAL A 192 4.92 -26.50 27.57
N LEU A 193 5.36 -26.80 26.35
CA LEU A 193 5.73 -28.17 25.95
C LEU A 193 6.97 -28.67 26.71
N ALA A 194 7.95 -27.83 27.01
CA ALA A 194 9.10 -28.20 27.83
C ALA A 194 8.68 -28.55 29.28
N GLN A 195 7.74 -27.81 29.87
CA GLN A 195 7.15 -28.14 31.17
C GLN A 195 6.37 -29.45 31.12
N ALA A 196 5.59 -29.68 30.09
CA ALA A 196 4.85 -30.94 29.89
C ALA A 196 5.81 -32.13 29.73
N GLU A 197 6.86 -31.98 28.91
CA GLU A 197 7.92 -33.01 28.74
C GLU A 197 8.55 -33.40 30.08
N GLN A 198 8.92 -32.42 30.91
CA GLN A 198 9.46 -32.69 32.24
C GLN A 198 8.43 -33.40 33.14
N ALA A 199 7.17 -33.02 33.09
CA ALA A 199 6.12 -33.67 33.86
C ALA A 199 5.89 -35.15 33.41
N TYR A 200 5.89 -35.37 32.09
CA TYR A 200 5.74 -36.72 31.53
C TYR A 200 6.96 -37.63 31.80
N ALA A 201 8.16 -37.04 31.76
CA ALA A 201 9.36 -37.78 32.13
C ALA A 201 9.30 -38.25 33.59
N ARG A 202 8.86 -37.37 34.53
CA ARG A 202 8.66 -37.76 35.93
C ARG A 202 7.58 -38.80 36.10
N ALA A 203 6.45 -38.69 35.34
CA ALA A 203 5.38 -39.67 35.37
C ALA A 203 5.87 -41.03 34.87
N LEU A 204 6.60 -41.05 33.76
CA LEU A 204 7.22 -42.29 33.26
C LEU A 204 8.15 -42.97 34.27
N SER A 205 9.02 -42.20 34.90
CA SER A 205 9.92 -42.73 35.93
C SER A 205 9.15 -43.36 37.10
N LEU A 206 8.10 -42.67 37.59
CA LEU A 206 7.23 -43.24 38.65
C LEU A 206 6.51 -44.49 38.19
N THR A 207 5.98 -44.50 36.96
CA THR A 207 5.26 -45.67 36.43
C THR A 207 6.18 -46.86 36.23
N ARG A 208 7.42 -46.66 35.77
CA ARG A 208 8.44 -47.71 35.68
C ARG A 208 8.78 -48.30 37.05
N TYR A 209 9.00 -47.47 38.07
CA TYR A 209 9.26 -47.92 39.44
C TYR A 209 8.08 -48.77 39.98
N ARG A 210 6.83 -48.37 39.74
CA ARG A 210 5.64 -49.11 40.15
C ARG A 210 5.47 -50.42 39.36
N TYR A 211 5.87 -50.48 38.09
CA TYR A 211 5.90 -51.71 37.31
C TYR A 211 6.92 -52.72 37.87
N GLU A 212 8.15 -52.26 38.21
CA GLU A 212 9.17 -53.10 38.84
C GLU A 212 8.70 -53.64 40.19
N ALA A 213 7.90 -52.87 40.91
CA ALA A 213 7.25 -53.29 42.15
C ALA A 213 5.99 -54.19 41.94
N GLY A 214 5.63 -54.51 40.70
CA GLY A 214 4.46 -55.34 40.36
C GLY A 214 3.11 -54.67 40.60
N VAL A 215 3.04 -53.34 40.73
CA VAL A 215 1.81 -52.58 41.07
C VAL A 215 1.03 -52.15 39.83
N VAL A 216 1.70 -51.92 38.69
CA VAL A 216 1.09 -51.48 37.42
C VAL A 216 1.49 -52.38 36.27
N SER A 217 0.79 -52.27 35.14
CA SER A 217 0.99 -53.11 33.95
C SER A 217 2.12 -52.55 33.04
N ALA A 218 2.68 -53.40 32.17
CA ALA A 218 3.55 -52.97 31.08
C ALA A 218 2.87 -52.00 30.10
N ALA A 219 1.54 -52.14 29.97
CA ALA A 219 0.74 -51.20 29.13
C ALA A 219 0.77 -49.76 29.70
N ASP A 220 0.79 -49.60 31.03
CA ASP A 220 0.88 -48.27 31.65
C ASP A 220 2.24 -47.61 31.36
N VAL A 221 3.34 -48.40 31.38
CA VAL A 221 4.67 -47.93 30.99
C VAL A 221 4.73 -47.52 29.55
N ALA A 222 4.25 -48.35 28.65
CA ALA A 222 4.18 -48.04 27.21
C ALA A 222 3.34 -46.78 26.94
N GLN A 223 2.24 -46.60 27.64
CA GLN A 223 1.42 -45.38 27.53
C GLN A 223 2.15 -44.12 28.01
N ALA A 224 2.92 -44.22 29.11
CA ALA A 224 3.73 -43.11 29.58
C ALA A 224 4.87 -42.76 28.60
N GLU A 225 5.48 -43.77 27.97
CA GLU A 225 6.47 -43.57 26.89
C GLU A 225 5.90 -42.85 25.67
N VAL A 226 4.68 -43.25 25.23
CA VAL A 226 3.96 -42.57 24.14
C VAL A 226 3.72 -41.09 24.45
N GLN A 227 3.29 -40.77 25.68
CA GLN A 227 3.04 -39.38 26.06
C GLN A 227 4.33 -38.53 26.02
N LEU A 228 5.42 -39.06 26.58
CA LEU A 228 6.70 -38.37 26.57
C LEU A 228 7.22 -38.17 25.14
N ALA A 229 7.23 -39.21 24.32
CA ALA A 229 7.70 -39.16 22.94
C ALA A 229 6.85 -38.18 22.10
N THR A 230 5.55 -38.17 22.31
CA THR A 230 4.62 -37.23 21.62
C THR A 230 4.93 -35.78 22.02
N ALA A 231 5.14 -35.48 23.30
CA ALA A 231 5.50 -34.14 23.76
C ALA A 231 6.86 -33.68 23.20
N GLN A 232 7.84 -34.58 23.14
CA GLN A 232 9.14 -34.32 22.52
C GLN A 232 9.01 -33.97 21.03
N ALA A 233 8.24 -34.77 20.29
CA ALA A 233 7.99 -34.51 18.87
C ALA A 233 7.31 -33.13 18.65
N GLN A 234 6.29 -32.81 19.44
CA GLN A 234 5.62 -31.50 19.39
C GLN A 234 6.57 -30.33 19.72
N ARG A 235 7.48 -30.51 20.68
CA ARG A 235 8.46 -29.46 21.02
C ARG A 235 9.45 -29.22 19.89
N ILE A 236 9.88 -30.28 19.19
CA ILE A 236 10.75 -30.17 18.02
C ILE A 236 10.02 -29.42 16.89
N ASP A 237 8.74 -29.72 16.65
CA ASP A 237 7.93 -29.04 15.64
C ASP A 237 7.77 -27.54 15.93
N VAL A 238 7.45 -27.18 17.17
CA VAL A 238 7.36 -25.77 17.59
C VAL A 238 8.71 -25.05 17.47
N HIS A 239 9.82 -25.72 17.75
CA HIS A 239 11.16 -25.18 17.54
C HIS A 239 11.43 -24.91 16.03
N THR A 240 10.99 -25.79 15.15
CA THR A 240 11.07 -25.61 13.70
C THR A 240 10.23 -24.40 13.27
N THR A 241 8.99 -24.29 13.75
CA THR A 241 8.11 -23.13 13.49
C THR A 241 8.75 -21.83 13.96
N ARG A 242 9.33 -21.81 15.17
CA ARG A 242 10.07 -20.63 15.69
C ARG A 242 11.18 -20.20 14.74
N ARG A 243 11.99 -21.16 14.24
CA ARG A 243 13.07 -20.89 13.29
C ARG A 243 12.54 -20.31 11.97
N GLN A 244 11.48 -20.87 11.44
CA GLN A 244 10.85 -20.37 10.20
C GLN A 244 10.35 -18.93 10.38
N LEU A 245 9.71 -18.62 11.51
CA LEU A 245 9.26 -17.25 11.82
C LEU A 245 10.44 -16.29 11.98
N GLN A 246 11.55 -16.74 12.59
CA GLN A 246 12.79 -15.96 12.67
C GLN A 246 13.36 -15.65 11.26
N HIS A 247 13.35 -16.62 10.35
CA HIS A 247 13.75 -16.40 8.96
C HIS A 247 12.81 -15.43 8.25
N ALA A 248 11.51 -15.50 8.52
CA ALA A 248 10.55 -14.55 7.95
C ALA A 248 10.80 -13.10 8.44
N VAL A 249 11.12 -12.93 9.71
CA VAL A 249 11.56 -11.61 10.26
C VAL A 249 12.81 -11.13 9.53
N ALA A 250 13.83 -11.98 9.37
CA ALA A 250 15.07 -11.62 8.67
C ALA A 250 14.79 -11.09 7.24
N VAL A 251 13.95 -11.79 6.49
CA VAL A 251 13.55 -11.37 5.13
C VAL A 251 12.82 -10.02 5.14
N LEU A 252 11.95 -9.78 6.12
CA LEU A 252 11.28 -8.48 6.27
C LEU A 252 12.27 -7.35 6.58
N LEU A 253 13.36 -7.64 7.28
CA LEU A 253 14.41 -6.67 7.56
C LEU A 253 15.41 -6.50 6.41
N GLY A 254 15.31 -7.32 5.35
CA GLY A 254 16.24 -7.32 4.23
C GLY A 254 17.60 -7.95 4.55
N VAL A 255 17.66 -8.82 5.56
CA VAL A 255 18.87 -9.50 6.03
C VAL A 255 18.83 -10.98 5.65
N ALA A 256 19.98 -11.58 5.35
CA ALA A 256 20.07 -13.01 5.09
C ALA A 256 19.63 -13.83 6.32
N PRO A 257 18.73 -14.82 6.18
CA PRO A 257 18.23 -15.61 7.33
C PRO A 257 19.32 -16.28 8.17
N ALA A 258 20.46 -16.63 7.54
CA ALA A 258 21.60 -17.26 8.26
C ALA A 258 22.35 -16.29 9.18
N GLU A 259 22.27 -14.99 8.92
CA GLU A 259 22.97 -13.94 9.68
C GLU A 259 22.11 -13.35 10.79
N PHE A 260 20.80 -13.68 10.80
CA PHE A 260 19.86 -13.11 11.75
C PHE A 260 19.55 -14.07 12.89
N THR A 261 19.75 -13.61 14.11
CA THR A 261 19.34 -14.32 15.32
C THR A 261 18.56 -13.38 16.23
N LEU A 262 17.45 -13.87 16.76
CA LEU A 262 16.66 -13.14 17.74
C LEU A 262 16.62 -13.96 19.06
N ALA A 263 17.06 -13.33 20.13
CA ALA A 263 16.99 -13.92 21.45
C ALA A 263 15.54 -14.13 21.90
N GLU A 264 15.30 -15.13 22.74
CA GLU A 264 14.01 -15.30 23.40
C GLU A 264 13.68 -14.05 24.22
N GLY A 265 12.40 -13.72 24.29
CA GLY A 265 11.97 -12.49 24.94
C GLY A 265 10.59 -12.59 25.57
N THR A 266 10.14 -11.47 26.09
CA THR A 266 8.81 -11.33 26.67
C THR A 266 7.75 -11.29 25.57
N TRP A 267 6.55 -11.74 25.90
CA TRP A 267 5.41 -11.62 25.01
C TRP A 267 4.93 -10.18 24.97
N PRO A 268 4.69 -9.58 23.80
CA PRO A 268 4.21 -8.19 23.68
C PRO A 268 2.93 -7.97 24.49
N GLN A 269 2.80 -6.80 25.11
CA GLN A 269 1.60 -6.48 25.86
C GLN A 269 0.41 -6.35 24.91
N LEU A 270 -0.79 -6.67 25.40
CA LEU A 270 -2.02 -6.42 24.64
C LEU A 270 -2.34 -4.92 24.68
N PRO A 271 -2.39 -4.22 23.53
CA PRO A 271 -2.71 -2.80 23.50
C PRO A 271 -4.13 -2.54 23.99
N VAL A 272 -4.31 -1.44 24.71
CA VAL A 272 -5.65 -0.93 25.04
C VAL A 272 -6.18 -0.22 23.79
N LEU A 273 -7.30 -0.69 23.28
CA LEU A 273 -7.96 -0.13 22.11
C LEU A 273 -9.03 0.87 22.56
N PRO A 274 -9.31 1.92 21.76
CA PRO A 274 -10.43 2.83 22.04
C PRO A 274 -11.77 2.12 21.80
N ASP A 275 -12.74 2.39 22.67
CA ASP A 275 -14.06 1.74 22.63
C ASP A 275 -14.92 2.22 21.45
N THR A 276 -14.64 3.41 20.89
CA THR A 276 -15.38 3.99 19.77
C THR A 276 -14.43 4.54 18.71
N LEU A 277 -14.73 4.26 17.46
CA LEU A 277 -13.97 4.71 16.30
C LEU A 277 -14.87 5.49 15.35
N SER A 278 -14.46 6.71 14.98
CA SER A 278 -15.15 7.50 13.96
C SER A 278 -14.84 6.96 12.56
N ALA A 279 -15.83 6.91 11.68
CA ALA A 279 -15.65 6.57 10.26
C ALA A 279 -14.70 7.54 9.52
N ASP A 280 -14.48 8.75 10.06
CA ASP A 280 -13.55 9.74 9.49
C ASP A 280 -12.10 9.28 9.49
N VAL A 281 -11.74 8.32 10.36
CA VAL A 281 -10.41 7.71 10.38
C VAL A 281 -10.10 7.02 9.06
N LEU A 282 -11.10 6.46 8.38
CA LEU A 282 -10.92 5.77 7.10
C LEU A 282 -10.44 6.72 6.00
N GLN A 283 -10.82 8.00 6.01
CA GLN A 283 -10.37 8.98 5.02
C GLN A 283 -8.86 9.26 5.10
N ARG A 284 -8.22 8.91 6.20
CA ARG A 284 -6.77 9.07 6.41
C ARG A 284 -5.96 7.89 5.88
N ARG A 285 -6.62 6.79 5.52
CA ARG A 285 -5.96 5.58 5.02
C ARG A 285 -5.26 5.84 3.69
N PRO A 286 -4.00 5.42 3.54
CA PRO A 286 -3.23 5.65 2.31
C PRO A 286 -3.85 4.98 1.07
N ASP A 287 -4.46 3.79 1.21
CA ASP A 287 -5.12 3.08 0.10
C ASP A 287 -6.32 3.86 -0.46
N ILE A 288 -7.16 4.44 0.41
CA ILE A 288 -8.30 5.27 0.03
C ILE A 288 -7.81 6.56 -0.64
N ARG A 289 -6.76 7.18 -0.11
CA ARG A 289 -6.15 8.39 -0.68
C ARG A 289 -5.53 8.11 -2.04
N ALA A 290 -4.79 7.01 -2.20
CA ALA A 290 -4.24 6.58 -3.48
C ALA A 290 -5.34 6.36 -4.54
N ALA A 291 -6.42 5.64 -4.16
CA ALA A 291 -7.55 5.41 -5.06
C ALA A 291 -8.26 6.71 -5.44
N SER A 292 -8.45 7.64 -4.51
CA SER A 292 -9.00 8.98 -4.78
C SER A 292 -8.14 9.77 -5.77
N GLN A 293 -6.82 9.74 -5.63
CA GLN A 293 -5.90 10.41 -6.57
C GLN A 293 -5.94 9.78 -7.97
N ARG A 294 -6.12 8.46 -8.07
CA ARG A 294 -6.31 7.79 -9.37
C ARG A 294 -7.61 8.21 -10.07
N VAL A 295 -8.67 8.47 -9.31
CA VAL A 295 -9.91 9.05 -9.88
C VAL A 295 -9.63 10.45 -10.45
N LEU A 296 -8.90 11.30 -9.72
CA LEU A 296 -8.52 12.64 -10.20
C LEU A 296 -7.62 12.56 -11.45
N ALA A 297 -6.68 11.63 -11.50
CA ALA A 297 -5.84 11.39 -12.68
C ALA A 297 -6.69 10.97 -13.89
N ALA A 298 -7.63 10.04 -13.72
CA ALA A 298 -8.52 9.61 -14.79
C ALA A 298 -9.45 10.74 -15.24
N GLN A 299 -9.96 11.57 -14.34
CA GLN A 299 -10.76 12.76 -14.68
C GLN A 299 -9.94 13.75 -15.51
N ALA A 300 -8.68 13.99 -15.15
CA ALA A 300 -7.80 14.84 -15.94
C ALA A 300 -7.55 14.27 -17.35
N GLN A 301 -7.42 12.94 -17.49
CA GLN A 301 -7.29 12.29 -18.81
C GLN A 301 -8.54 12.48 -19.69
N VAL A 302 -9.75 12.51 -19.10
CA VAL A 302 -10.95 12.91 -19.84
C VAL A 302 -10.83 14.33 -20.38
N GLY A 303 -10.24 15.25 -19.60
CA GLY A 303 -9.94 16.62 -20.05
C GLY A 303 -8.99 16.65 -21.24
N VAL A 304 -7.92 15.84 -21.21
CA VAL A 304 -6.98 15.68 -22.34
C VAL A 304 -7.72 15.20 -23.60
N ALA A 305 -8.57 14.17 -23.47
CA ALA A 305 -9.34 13.62 -24.58
C ALA A 305 -10.39 14.61 -25.13
N GLN A 306 -10.97 15.44 -24.27
CA GLN A 306 -11.90 16.50 -24.68
C GLN A 306 -11.18 17.63 -25.44
N ALA A 307 -10.01 18.02 -25.02
CA ALA A 307 -9.21 19.05 -25.68
C ALA A 307 -8.83 18.66 -27.12
N ALA A 308 -8.73 17.37 -27.43
CA ALA A 308 -8.43 16.86 -28.77
C ALA A 308 -9.53 17.17 -29.82
N PHE A 309 -10.71 17.61 -29.41
CA PHE A 309 -11.78 18.05 -30.33
C PHE A 309 -11.60 19.48 -30.83
N PHE A 310 -10.67 20.22 -30.24
CA PHE A 310 -10.35 21.60 -30.62
C PHE A 310 -9.07 21.69 -31.43
N PRO A 311 -8.88 22.77 -32.24
CA PRO A 311 -7.62 22.97 -32.93
C PRO A 311 -6.46 23.14 -31.99
N SER A 312 -5.34 22.48 -32.23
CA SER A 312 -4.09 22.78 -31.51
C SER A 312 -3.54 24.12 -32.01
N VAL A 313 -3.19 25.00 -31.06
CA VAL A 313 -2.58 26.29 -31.34
C VAL A 313 -1.11 26.21 -30.91
N GLY A 314 -0.23 26.50 -31.85
CA GLY A 314 1.19 26.40 -31.62
C GLY A 314 1.93 27.65 -32.10
N PHE A 315 3.15 27.76 -31.65
CA PHE A 315 4.12 28.71 -32.12
C PHE A 315 5.34 27.96 -32.61
N SER A 316 5.77 28.22 -33.85
CA SER A 316 6.93 27.60 -34.45
C SER A 316 7.91 28.63 -34.93
N ALA A 317 9.18 28.38 -34.68
CA ALA A 317 10.29 29.11 -35.25
C ALA A 317 11.29 28.12 -35.82
N ASN A 318 11.95 28.51 -36.87
CA ASN A 318 13.04 27.74 -37.44
C ASN A 318 14.16 28.69 -37.88
N VAL A 319 15.37 28.37 -37.52
CA VAL A 319 16.57 29.04 -38.05
C VAL A 319 17.55 27.98 -38.52
N GLY A 320 18.14 28.20 -39.70
CA GLY A 320 19.05 27.20 -40.23
C GLY A 320 19.73 27.61 -41.51
N TYR A 321 20.50 26.72 -42.07
CA TYR A 321 21.23 26.89 -43.31
C TYR A 321 20.84 25.78 -44.27
N ARG A 322 20.70 26.14 -45.57
CA ARG A 322 20.44 25.20 -46.63
C ARG A 322 21.28 25.55 -47.85
N SER A 323 22.03 24.59 -48.37
CA SER A 323 22.87 24.77 -49.55
C SER A 323 22.96 23.48 -50.37
N SER A 324 23.30 23.63 -51.65
CA SER A 324 23.64 22.49 -52.52
C SER A 324 25.11 22.05 -52.37
N GLU A 325 25.96 22.90 -51.82
CA GLU A 325 27.38 22.68 -51.66
C GLU A 325 27.81 22.85 -50.20
N LEU A 326 28.69 21.99 -49.74
CA LEU A 326 29.16 22.03 -48.34
C LEU A 326 29.96 23.31 -48.03
N SER A 327 30.76 23.80 -49.02
CA SER A 327 31.53 25.01 -48.91
C SER A 327 30.72 26.27 -48.61
N ASN A 328 29.49 26.29 -49.11
CA ASN A 328 28.57 27.42 -49.00
C ASN A 328 27.48 27.25 -47.91
N LEU A 329 27.49 26.13 -47.19
CA LEU A 329 26.45 25.78 -46.26
C LEU A 329 26.26 26.87 -45.16
N PHE A 330 27.34 27.35 -44.62
CA PHE A 330 27.29 28.37 -43.53
C PHE A 330 27.47 29.81 -44.05
N SER A 331 27.24 30.07 -45.32
CA SER A 331 27.26 31.42 -45.88
C SER A 331 25.97 32.21 -45.54
N ALA A 332 26.04 33.52 -45.54
CA ALA A 332 24.89 34.39 -45.32
C ALA A 332 23.74 34.14 -46.34
N SER A 333 24.09 33.76 -47.57
CA SER A 333 23.10 33.43 -48.62
C SER A 333 22.35 32.13 -48.40
N SER A 334 22.84 31.25 -47.54
CA SER A 334 22.27 29.97 -47.20
C SER A 334 21.40 30.03 -45.95
N LEU A 335 21.35 31.14 -45.23
CA LEU A 335 20.58 31.37 -44.02
C LEU A 335 19.07 31.38 -44.34
N LEU A 336 18.33 30.55 -43.63
CA LEU A 336 16.87 30.49 -43.69
C LEU A 336 16.32 30.69 -42.29
N TRP A 337 15.26 31.47 -42.15
CA TRP A 337 14.52 31.60 -40.92
C TRP A 337 13.03 31.70 -41.18
N SER A 338 12.22 31.23 -40.26
CA SER A 338 10.77 31.39 -40.22
C SER A 338 10.30 31.50 -38.78
N LEU A 339 9.25 32.28 -38.56
CA LEU A 339 8.66 32.49 -37.26
C LEU A 339 7.16 32.77 -37.45
N GLY A 340 6.31 32.07 -36.69
CA GLY A 340 4.88 32.33 -36.75
C GLY A 340 4.02 31.40 -35.90
N PRO A 341 2.79 31.84 -35.62
CA PRO A 341 1.79 30.97 -35.02
C PRO A 341 1.35 29.91 -36.05
N SER A 342 0.99 28.74 -35.55
CA SER A 342 0.41 27.64 -36.33
C SER A 342 -0.86 27.14 -35.65
N MET A 343 -1.85 26.72 -36.46
CA MET A 343 -3.07 26.09 -35.99
C MET A 343 -3.30 24.83 -36.81
N ALA A 344 -3.58 23.73 -36.14
CA ALA A 344 -3.86 22.46 -36.79
C ALA A 344 -5.11 21.80 -36.18
N MET A 345 -5.97 21.23 -37.03
CA MET A 345 -7.15 20.47 -36.61
C MET A 345 -7.38 19.32 -37.56
N ASN A 346 -7.60 18.13 -37.00
CA ASN A 346 -8.06 17.00 -37.80
C ASN A 346 -9.56 17.12 -38.06
N LEU A 347 -9.97 17.28 -39.32
CA LEU A 347 -11.39 17.40 -39.68
C LEU A 347 -12.06 16.04 -39.75
N ILE A 348 -11.37 15.03 -40.30
CA ILE A 348 -11.86 13.66 -40.45
C ILE A 348 -10.81 12.72 -39.87
N ASP A 349 -11.20 11.92 -38.90
CA ASP A 349 -10.31 10.97 -38.18
C ASP A 349 -10.90 9.55 -38.04
N GLY A 350 -11.98 9.26 -38.76
CA GLY A 350 -12.64 7.95 -38.71
C GLY A 350 -13.22 7.59 -37.34
N GLY A 351 -13.51 8.59 -36.47
CA GLY A 351 -14.07 8.38 -35.13
C GLY A 351 -13.04 8.17 -34.05
N GLN A 352 -11.73 8.38 -34.31
CA GLN A 352 -10.65 8.15 -33.34
C GLN A 352 -10.83 9.00 -32.06
N ARG A 353 -11.17 10.30 -32.19
CA ARG A 353 -11.36 11.19 -31.03
C ARG A 353 -12.54 10.76 -30.15
N ASP A 354 -13.64 10.30 -30.77
CA ASP A 354 -14.81 9.79 -30.03
C ASP A 354 -14.45 8.51 -29.26
N ALA A 355 -13.71 7.60 -29.91
CA ALA A 355 -13.23 6.37 -29.27
C ALA A 355 -12.29 6.65 -28.08
N VAL A 356 -11.30 7.53 -28.25
CA VAL A 356 -10.38 7.94 -27.16
C VAL A 356 -11.12 8.61 -26.01
N LYS A 357 -12.12 9.46 -26.31
CA LYS A 357 -12.96 10.08 -25.27
C LYS A 357 -13.82 9.05 -24.53
N ALA A 358 -14.40 8.09 -25.27
CA ALA A 358 -15.18 7.00 -24.67
C ALA A 358 -14.29 6.11 -23.77
N GLU A 359 -13.08 5.78 -24.20
CA GLU A 359 -12.08 5.06 -23.41
C GLU A 359 -11.74 5.81 -22.12
N ALA A 360 -11.42 7.11 -22.21
CA ALA A 360 -11.10 7.92 -21.04
C ALA A 360 -12.27 8.00 -20.04
N LYS A 361 -13.52 8.09 -20.52
CA LYS A 361 -14.71 8.05 -19.65
C LYS A 361 -14.87 6.70 -18.97
N ALA A 362 -14.74 5.60 -19.72
CA ALA A 362 -14.81 4.26 -19.14
C ALA A 362 -13.70 4.02 -18.11
N ALA A 363 -12.49 4.55 -18.34
CA ALA A 363 -11.40 4.51 -17.37
C ALA A 363 -11.73 5.31 -16.09
N LEU A 364 -12.38 6.48 -16.21
CA LEU A 364 -12.86 7.26 -15.07
C LEU A 364 -13.93 6.49 -14.28
N ASP A 365 -14.90 5.89 -14.95
CA ASP A 365 -15.93 5.08 -14.31
C ASP A 365 -15.30 3.88 -13.57
N GLY A 366 -14.34 3.21 -14.20
CA GLY A 366 -13.57 2.12 -13.60
C GLY A 366 -12.81 2.56 -12.36
N ALA A 367 -12.14 3.71 -12.40
CA ALA A 367 -11.42 4.28 -11.24
C ALA A 367 -12.41 4.64 -10.10
N GLY A 368 -13.59 5.16 -10.41
CA GLY A 368 -14.65 5.45 -9.43
C GLY A 368 -15.18 4.18 -8.75
N ILE A 369 -15.36 3.10 -9.51
CA ILE A 369 -15.76 1.79 -8.95
C ILE A 369 -14.65 1.23 -8.06
N ALA A 370 -13.39 1.28 -8.50
CA ALA A 370 -12.25 0.82 -7.72
C ALA A 370 -12.12 1.59 -6.38
N TYR A 371 -12.33 2.91 -6.40
CA TYR A 371 -12.37 3.72 -5.18
C TYR A 371 -13.46 3.24 -4.20
N ARG A 372 -14.69 3.00 -4.69
CA ARG A 372 -15.78 2.48 -3.85
C ARG A 372 -15.46 1.11 -3.26
N GLN A 373 -14.84 0.23 -4.06
CA GLN A 373 -14.42 -1.09 -3.60
C GLN A 373 -13.40 -1.00 -2.47
N VAL A 374 -12.38 -0.14 -2.58
CA VAL A 374 -11.38 0.08 -1.53
C VAL A 374 -12.04 0.60 -0.24
N VAL A 375 -12.98 1.54 -0.35
CA VAL A 375 -13.72 2.06 0.82
C VAL A 375 -14.53 0.96 1.51
N LEU A 376 -15.27 0.13 0.75
CA LEU A 376 -16.06 -0.97 1.32
C LEU A 376 -15.17 -2.04 1.97
N GLN A 377 -14.03 -2.37 1.36
CA GLN A 377 -13.05 -3.30 1.94
C GLN A 377 -12.46 -2.75 3.25
N ALA A 378 -12.16 -1.45 3.29
CA ALA A 378 -11.64 -0.80 4.48
C ALA A 378 -12.67 -0.80 5.64
N LEU A 379 -13.95 -0.58 5.33
CA LEU A 379 -15.05 -0.69 6.29
C LEU A 379 -15.18 -2.13 6.81
N GLN A 380 -15.22 -3.10 5.91
CA GLN A 380 -15.29 -4.51 6.28
C GLN A 380 -14.11 -4.91 7.18
N GLU A 381 -12.87 -4.57 6.80
CA GLU A 381 -11.69 -4.87 7.61
C GLU A 381 -11.80 -4.29 9.03
N LEU A 382 -12.29 -3.07 9.16
CA LEU A 382 -12.46 -2.41 10.46
C LEU A 382 -13.51 -3.12 11.31
N GLU A 383 -14.71 -3.36 10.78
CA GLU A 383 -15.80 -4.04 11.45
C GLU A 383 -15.43 -5.47 11.89
N ASP A 384 -14.84 -6.24 10.97
CA ASP A 384 -14.42 -7.61 11.25
C ASP A 384 -13.38 -7.66 12.38
N ASN A 385 -12.42 -6.74 12.39
CA ASN A 385 -11.37 -6.70 13.41
C ASN A 385 -11.90 -6.21 14.76
N LEU A 386 -12.83 -5.26 14.80
CA LEU A 386 -13.49 -4.80 16.04
C LEU A 386 -14.31 -5.93 16.67
N MET A 387 -15.14 -6.60 15.86
CA MET A 387 -15.92 -7.74 16.31
C MET A 387 -14.99 -8.86 16.80
N ALA A 388 -13.93 -9.19 16.04
CA ALA A 388 -12.98 -10.21 16.45
C ALA A 388 -12.30 -9.89 17.79
N ALA A 389 -11.90 -8.63 18.03
CA ALA A 389 -11.29 -8.22 19.30
C ALA A 389 -12.24 -8.44 20.49
N GLN A 390 -13.51 -8.05 20.36
CA GLN A 390 -14.53 -8.25 21.40
C GLN A 390 -14.77 -9.74 21.68
N GLN A 391 -14.99 -10.55 20.63
CA GLN A 391 -15.26 -11.96 20.78
C GLN A 391 -14.05 -12.74 21.34
N LEU A 392 -12.84 -12.39 20.94
CA LEU A 392 -11.61 -12.97 21.46
C LEU A 392 -11.40 -12.65 22.95
N GLN A 393 -11.86 -11.50 23.44
CA GLN A 393 -11.81 -11.17 24.87
C GLN A 393 -12.70 -12.11 25.69
N LEU A 394 -13.95 -12.32 25.26
CA LEU A 394 -14.87 -13.25 25.89
C LEU A 394 -14.35 -14.70 25.81
N GLN A 395 -13.83 -15.09 24.66
CA GLN A 395 -13.26 -16.41 24.45
C GLN A 395 -12.05 -16.66 25.36
N ALA A 396 -11.16 -15.67 25.53
CA ALA A 396 -10.00 -15.78 26.42
C ALA A 396 -10.44 -15.94 27.90
N ALA A 397 -11.47 -15.24 28.33
CA ALA A 397 -12.01 -15.39 29.69
C ALA A 397 -12.55 -16.80 29.92
N ALA A 398 -13.38 -17.32 29.03
CA ALA A 398 -13.93 -18.67 29.10
C ALA A 398 -12.81 -19.75 29.05
N GLN A 399 -11.83 -19.58 28.14
CA GLN A 399 -10.72 -20.52 28.01
C GLN A 399 -9.78 -20.48 29.25
N SER A 400 -9.61 -19.33 29.87
CA SER A 400 -8.84 -19.22 31.13
C SER A 400 -9.48 -20.02 32.25
N GLN A 401 -10.84 -19.99 32.35
CA GLN A 401 -11.58 -20.84 33.29
C GLN A 401 -11.41 -22.33 32.97
N ALA A 402 -11.45 -22.70 31.67
CA ALA A 402 -11.21 -24.08 31.25
C ALA A 402 -9.79 -24.56 31.65
N VAL A 403 -8.78 -23.73 31.47
CA VAL A 403 -7.39 -24.03 31.90
C VAL A 403 -7.32 -24.27 33.42
N GLN A 404 -7.93 -23.40 34.23
CA GLN A 404 -7.96 -23.57 35.68
C GLN A 404 -8.64 -24.87 36.09
N SER A 405 -9.74 -25.21 35.47
CA SER A 405 -10.49 -26.45 35.74
C SER A 405 -9.69 -27.69 35.30
N ALA A 406 -9.07 -27.63 34.12
CA ALA A 406 -8.26 -28.73 33.60
C ALA A 406 -6.99 -28.99 34.49
N ARG A 407 -6.33 -27.94 34.95
CA ARG A 407 -5.19 -28.05 35.89
C ARG A 407 -5.65 -28.66 37.21
N ARG A 408 -6.74 -28.18 37.80
CA ARG A 408 -7.31 -28.75 39.04
C ARG A 408 -7.65 -30.22 38.87
N ASN A 409 -8.29 -30.61 37.74
CA ASN A 409 -8.57 -31.99 37.44
C ASN A 409 -7.31 -32.83 37.35
N LEU A 410 -6.27 -32.31 36.72
CA LEU A 410 -4.95 -33.00 36.62
C LEU A 410 -4.35 -33.21 38.01
N ASP A 411 -4.33 -32.21 38.87
CA ASP A 411 -3.76 -32.31 40.25
C ASP A 411 -4.50 -33.37 41.07
N ILE A 412 -5.88 -33.36 41.02
CA ILE A 412 -6.70 -34.34 41.73
C ILE A 412 -6.43 -35.77 41.19
N THR A 413 -6.45 -35.92 39.86
CA THR A 413 -6.26 -37.24 39.22
C THR A 413 -4.86 -37.81 39.50
N GLN A 414 -3.82 -36.98 39.53
CA GLN A 414 -2.48 -37.37 39.91
C GLN A 414 -2.43 -37.83 41.35
N ALA A 415 -3.06 -37.13 42.30
CA ALA A 415 -3.13 -37.53 43.70
C ALA A 415 -3.86 -38.87 43.87
N GLN A 416 -4.99 -39.08 43.16
CA GLN A 416 -5.75 -40.32 43.16
C GLN A 416 -4.96 -41.48 42.57
N TYR A 417 -4.19 -41.25 41.52
CA TYR A 417 -3.32 -42.28 40.93
C TYR A 417 -2.21 -42.68 41.92
N ILE A 418 -1.59 -41.73 42.62
CA ILE A 418 -0.59 -42.00 43.66
C ILE A 418 -1.22 -42.83 44.78
N ALA A 419 -2.45 -42.52 45.18
CA ALA A 419 -3.21 -43.28 46.18
C ALA A 419 -3.72 -44.67 45.68
N GLY A 420 -3.57 -44.98 44.36
CA GLY A 420 -4.00 -46.24 43.76
C GLY A 420 -5.48 -46.36 43.48
N THR A 421 -6.25 -45.28 43.53
CA THR A 421 -7.73 -45.27 43.35
C THR A 421 -8.17 -45.12 41.91
N VAL A 422 -7.28 -44.65 40.98
CA VAL A 422 -7.56 -44.50 39.56
C VAL A 422 -6.42 -45.09 38.72
N SER A 423 -6.73 -45.46 37.46
CA SER A 423 -5.74 -45.98 36.51
C SER A 423 -4.86 -44.85 35.93
N PHE A 424 -3.69 -45.24 35.40
CA PHE A 424 -2.78 -44.30 34.71
C PHE A 424 -3.44 -43.65 33.51
N LEU A 425 -4.37 -44.33 32.82
CA LEU A 425 -5.11 -43.78 31.71
C LEU A 425 -5.87 -42.47 32.07
N ASN A 426 -6.40 -42.40 33.30
CA ASN A 426 -7.07 -41.19 33.77
C ASN A 426 -6.08 -40.01 33.89
N VAL A 427 -4.86 -40.27 34.37
CA VAL A 427 -3.79 -39.24 34.43
C VAL A 427 -3.42 -38.77 33.05
N VAL A 428 -3.23 -39.67 32.10
CA VAL A 428 -2.93 -39.33 30.69
C VAL A 428 -4.01 -38.47 30.09
N SER A 429 -5.29 -38.81 30.29
CA SER A 429 -6.42 -37.99 29.78
C SER A 429 -6.47 -36.63 30.43
N ALA A 430 -6.22 -36.50 31.73
CA ALA A 430 -6.17 -35.23 32.42
C ALA A 430 -4.98 -34.36 31.97
N GLN A 431 -3.81 -34.97 31.75
CA GLN A 431 -2.62 -34.30 31.22
C GLN A 431 -2.84 -33.75 29.81
N ALA A 432 -3.40 -34.58 28.92
CA ALA A 432 -3.72 -34.16 27.55
C ALA A 432 -4.74 -33.01 27.51
N SER A 433 -5.75 -33.07 28.38
CA SER A 433 -6.76 -32.03 28.50
C SER A 433 -6.16 -30.70 29.01
N ALA A 434 -5.31 -30.75 30.02
CA ALA A 434 -4.64 -29.57 30.55
C ALA A 434 -3.72 -28.91 29.51
N LEU A 435 -2.87 -29.70 28.85
CA LEU A 435 -1.97 -29.22 27.80
C LEU A 435 -2.75 -28.61 26.64
N THR A 436 -3.81 -29.24 26.19
CA THR A 436 -4.66 -28.75 25.11
C THR A 436 -5.31 -27.42 25.50
N ALA A 437 -5.88 -27.33 26.71
CA ALA A 437 -6.50 -26.12 27.20
C ALA A 437 -5.51 -24.94 27.28
N GLU A 438 -4.29 -25.17 27.77
CA GLU A 438 -3.23 -24.17 27.85
C GLU A 438 -2.78 -23.68 26.49
N ARG A 439 -2.55 -24.59 25.54
CA ARG A 439 -2.17 -24.22 24.16
C ARG A 439 -3.27 -23.43 23.47
N SER A 440 -4.55 -23.83 23.65
CA SER A 440 -5.70 -23.07 23.11
C SER A 440 -5.78 -21.66 23.69
N LEU A 441 -5.50 -21.48 24.99
CA LEU A 441 -5.45 -20.15 25.61
C LEU A 441 -4.35 -19.28 25.00
N LEU A 442 -3.15 -19.82 24.82
CA LEU A 442 -2.05 -19.11 24.17
C LEU A 442 -2.40 -18.67 22.75
N GLU A 443 -3.07 -19.53 21.99
CA GLU A 443 -3.49 -19.21 20.64
C GLU A 443 -4.55 -18.09 20.61
N ILE A 444 -5.55 -18.15 21.49
CA ILE A 444 -6.56 -17.08 21.62
C ILE A 444 -5.88 -15.76 21.99
N GLN A 445 -4.97 -15.76 22.95
CA GLN A 445 -4.21 -14.57 23.35
C GLN A 445 -3.31 -14.03 22.23
N SER A 446 -2.74 -14.91 21.40
CA SER A 446 -2.02 -14.51 20.19
C SER A 446 -2.97 -13.81 19.21
N ARG A 447 -4.12 -14.40 18.92
CA ARG A 447 -5.15 -13.82 18.04
C ARG A 447 -5.65 -12.46 18.55
N GLN A 448 -5.77 -12.26 19.86
CA GLN A 448 -6.11 -10.93 20.43
C GLN A 448 -5.06 -9.88 20.03
N ARG A 449 -3.77 -10.20 20.13
CA ARG A 449 -2.69 -9.28 19.75
C ARG A 449 -2.68 -9.00 18.25
N LEU A 450 -2.94 -10.01 17.44
CA LEU A 450 -3.04 -9.87 15.99
C LEU A 450 -4.23 -8.99 15.58
N ALA A 451 -5.39 -9.19 16.18
CA ALA A 451 -6.58 -8.35 15.95
C ALA A 451 -6.31 -6.90 16.37
N SER A 452 -5.68 -6.69 17.53
CA SER A 452 -5.28 -5.34 17.97
C SER A 452 -4.30 -4.68 17.00
N ALA A 453 -3.32 -5.43 16.48
CA ALA A 453 -2.39 -4.92 15.49
C ALA A 453 -3.08 -4.50 14.19
N GLN A 454 -4.09 -5.25 13.74
CA GLN A 454 -4.87 -4.89 12.55
C GLN A 454 -5.74 -3.65 12.78
N ILE A 455 -6.37 -3.52 13.95
CA ILE A 455 -7.12 -2.32 14.30
C ILE A 455 -6.19 -1.11 14.32
N LEU A 456 -5.05 -1.21 14.98
CA LEU A 456 -4.06 -0.12 15.04
C LEU A 456 -3.53 0.25 13.65
N LYS A 457 -3.26 -0.73 12.78
CA LYS A 457 -2.93 -0.50 11.37
C LYS A 457 -4.02 0.30 10.66
N ASN A 458 -5.28 -0.06 10.85
CA ASN A 458 -6.41 0.61 10.20
C ASN A 458 -6.60 2.06 10.70
N LEU A 459 -6.16 2.34 11.93
CA LEU A 459 -6.20 3.67 12.55
C LEU A 459 -4.97 4.53 12.22
N ALA A 460 -3.83 3.92 11.91
CA ALA A 460 -2.55 4.58 11.64
C ALA A 460 -2.53 5.23 10.24
N GLY A 461 -3.31 6.30 10.04
CA GLY A 461 -3.47 6.95 8.73
C GLY A 461 -2.75 8.28 8.56
N ARG A 462 -1.95 8.76 9.52
CA ARG A 462 -1.26 10.05 9.39
C ARG A 462 0.25 9.88 9.37
N TRP A 463 0.84 10.01 8.17
CA TRP A 463 2.30 10.11 8.01
C TRP A 463 2.67 11.57 7.77
N PRO A 464 3.66 12.12 8.50
CA PRO A 464 4.31 13.35 8.06
C PRO A 464 4.99 13.07 6.71
N THR A 465 4.64 13.83 5.69
CA THR A 465 5.23 13.78 4.36
C THR A 465 6.70 14.24 4.34
N ASP A 466 7.27 14.67 5.47
CA ASP A 466 8.54 15.41 5.53
C ASP A 466 9.73 14.66 6.13
N GLN A 467 9.66 13.34 6.32
CA GLN A 467 10.92 12.62 6.47
C GLN A 467 11.39 12.12 5.11
N ALA A 468 11.97 13.05 4.37
CA ALA A 468 12.78 12.79 3.20
C ALA A 468 13.76 11.66 3.50
N LEU A 469 13.72 10.63 2.66
CA LEU A 469 14.82 9.71 2.48
C LEU A 469 15.99 10.54 1.87
N ASN A 470 16.86 11.10 2.73
CA ASN A 470 18.19 11.53 2.36
C ASN A 470 19.13 10.32 2.32
#